data_371415c1be2f12c509262fd14eaacb69
#
_entry.id   371415c1be2f12c509262fd14eaacb69
#
_cell.length_a   1.000
_cell.length_b   1.000
_cell.length_c   1.000
_cell.angle_alpha   90.00
_cell.angle_beta   90.00
_cell.angle_gamma   90.00
#
_symmetry.space_group_name_H-M   'P 1'
#
loop_
_entity.id
_entity.type
_entity.pdbx_description
1 polymer ?
#
loop_
_entity_poly.entity_id
_entity_poly.type
_entity_poly.pdbx_seq_one_letter_code
_entity_poly.pdbx_strand_id
1 'polypeptide(L)'
;MPQDLLSPREIEIATAYAQGDTYGTIATRLGIAPTTVRTHLATIYRKLGVSSKLDLHALLAGDATPAQESTDFAAVISELALSLEEALSRERAMAEVLRIISRSRGDTDAVVSSILGHALELCEAEFGILFDYHGHNRFEATHDRGIPDAFHDWLKAQGAFVVGARTGLGRLASGLAPANIFDVRAEEIFHSDDPLRWATAHLGGARSFVAIPMMSGKGLAGAFTIYRQTVRPFSEAAVLLAQSFADQSVIALENARLFAALKDGGAAS
;
A
#
# COMPACT_ATOMS: atom_id res chain seq x y z
N MET A 1 -17.73 18.91 -29.95
CA MET A 1 -16.34 18.49 -30.22
C MET A 1 -16.00 17.34 -29.27
N PRO A 2 -15.20 16.30 -29.66
CA PRO A 2 -14.85 15.20 -28.75
C PRO A 2 -14.17 15.66 -27.46
N GLN A 3 -13.51 16.81 -27.51
CA GLN A 3 -12.83 17.42 -26.35
C GLN A 3 -13.78 17.92 -25.26
N ASP A 4 -15.06 18.14 -25.58
CA ASP A 4 -16.06 18.62 -24.60
C ASP A 4 -16.46 17.52 -23.58
N LEU A 5 -16.08 16.27 -23.85
CA LEU A 5 -16.30 15.12 -22.96
C LEU A 5 -15.20 14.94 -21.91
N LEU A 6 -14.08 15.64 -22.08
CA LEU A 6 -12.91 15.50 -21.21
C LEU A 6 -12.78 16.71 -20.27
N SER A 7 -12.33 16.44 -19.04
CA SER A 7 -11.92 17.50 -18.12
C SER A 7 -10.61 18.17 -18.62
N PRO A 8 -10.29 19.39 -18.18
CA PRO A 8 -9.02 20.05 -18.55
C PRO A 8 -7.79 19.19 -18.28
N ARG A 9 -7.81 18.43 -17.19
CA ARG A 9 -6.71 17.51 -16.82
C ARG A 9 -6.62 16.31 -17.75
N GLU A 10 -7.75 15.77 -18.16
CA GLU A 10 -7.81 14.65 -19.11
C GLU A 10 -7.34 15.11 -20.52
N ILE A 11 -7.67 16.34 -20.93
CA ILE A 11 -7.18 16.90 -22.19
C ILE A 11 -5.65 17.03 -22.18
N GLU A 12 -5.09 17.53 -21.09
CA GLU A 12 -3.63 17.69 -20.94
C GLU A 12 -2.91 16.34 -21.04
N ILE A 13 -3.42 15.30 -20.36
CA ILE A 13 -2.87 13.96 -20.40
C ILE A 13 -3.05 13.33 -21.79
N ALA A 14 -4.23 13.45 -22.38
CA ALA A 14 -4.53 12.90 -23.71
C ALA A 14 -3.63 13.49 -24.78
N THR A 15 -3.45 14.81 -24.78
CA THR A 15 -2.62 15.53 -25.75
C THR A 15 -1.16 15.13 -25.62
N ALA A 16 -0.62 15.11 -24.41
CA ALA A 16 0.75 14.73 -24.16
C ALA A 16 1.04 13.29 -24.60
N TYR A 17 0.13 12.37 -24.25
CA TYR A 17 0.26 10.98 -24.63
C TYR A 17 0.16 10.77 -26.14
N ALA A 18 -0.77 11.44 -26.81
CA ALA A 18 -0.92 11.41 -28.26
C ALA A 18 0.35 11.94 -28.97
N GLN A 19 1.04 12.92 -28.40
CA GLN A 19 2.29 13.50 -28.92
C GLN A 19 3.52 12.61 -28.70
N GLY A 20 3.38 11.46 -28.04
CA GLY A 20 4.46 10.51 -27.87
C GLY A 20 5.09 10.46 -26.48
N ASP A 21 4.62 11.29 -25.53
CA ASP A 21 5.11 11.23 -24.16
C ASP A 21 4.83 9.86 -23.52
N THR A 22 5.78 9.40 -22.69
CA THR A 22 5.59 8.19 -21.88
C THR A 22 4.79 8.50 -20.61
N TYR A 23 4.23 7.47 -19.97
CA TYR A 23 3.54 7.63 -18.69
C TYR A 23 4.42 8.28 -17.62
N GLY A 24 5.71 7.91 -17.58
CA GLY A 24 6.68 8.50 -16.66
C GLY A 24 6.93 9.98 -16.92
N THR A 25 7.08 10.39 -18.19
CA THR A 25 7.29 11.78 -18.58
C THR A 25 6.07 12.65 -18.20
N ILE A 26 4.86 12.13 -18.49
CA ILE A 26 3.60 12.81 -18.15
C ILE A 26 3.45 12.92 -16.64
N ALA A 27 3.72 11.85 -15.91
CA ALA A 27 3.65 11.78 -14.45
C ALA A 27 4.57 12.82 -13.80
N THR A 28 5.83 12.89 -14.22
CA THR A 28 6.82 13.85 -13.72
C THR A 28 6.39 15.29 -13.98
N ARG A 29 5.93 15.58 -15.22
CA ARG A 29 5.46 16.93 -15.59
C ARG A 29 4.24 17.37 -14.81
N LEU A 30 3.34 16.45 -14.48
CA LEU A 30 2.07 16.72 -13.84
C LEU A 30 2.07 16.54 -12.32
N GLY A 31 3.19 16.08 -11.73
CA GLY A 31 3.34 15.81 -10.31
C GLY A 31 2.42 14.70 -9.79
N ILE A 32 2.17 13.64 -10.59
CA ILE A 32 1.31 12.51 -10.24
C ILE A 32 2.04 11.18 -10.48
N ALA A 33 1.52 10.08 -9.95
CA ALA A 33 2.10 8.77 -10.19
C ALA A 33 1.85 8.28 -11.63
N PRO A 34 2.75 7.49 -12.24
CA PRO A 34 2.54 6.89 -13.56
C PRO A 34 1.27 6.02 -13.64
N THR A 35 0.93 5.33 -12.56
CA THR A 35 -0.32 4.58 -12.41
C THR A 35 -1.56 5.46 -12.51
N THR A 36 -1.51 6.69 -11.98
CA THR A 36 -2.58 7.68 -12.09
C THR A 36 -2.77 8.14 -13.53
N VAL A 37 -1.67 8.35 -14.28
CA VAL A 37 -1.72 8.66 -15.71
C VAL A 37 -2.43 7.55 -16.48
N ARG A 38 -2.12 6.30 -16.19
CA ARG A 38 -2.77 5.12 -16.81
C ARG A 38 -4.27 5.09 -16.54
N THR A 39 -4.68 5.33 -15.30
CA THR A 39 -6.11 5.38 -14.93
C THR A 39 -6.85 6.49 -15.67
N HIS A 40 -6.24 7.66 -15.81
CA HIS A 40 -6.81 8.73 -16.62
C HIS A 40 -6.94 8.34 -18.09
N LEU A 41 -5.91 7.72 -18.68
CA LEU A 41 -5.96 7.28 -20.08
C LEU A 41 -7.03 6.22 -20.32
N ALA A 42 -7.19 5.24 -19.43
CA ALA A 42 -8.28 4.27 -19.52
C ALA A 42 -9.68 4.95 -19.50
N THR A 43 -9.84 5.99 -18.67
CA THR A 43 -11.07 6.77 -18.62
C THR A 43 -11.27 7.62 -19.89
N ILE A 44 -10.20 8.21 -20.41
CA ILE A 44 -10.21 8.99 -21.66
C ILE A 44 -10.61 8.11 -22.84
N TYR A 45 -10.01 6.93 -22.97
CA TYR A 45 -10.31 5.97 -24.02
C TYR A 45 -11.79 5.56 -24.01
N ARG A 46 -12.32 5.26 -22.82
CA ARG A 46 -13.74 4.94 -22.66
C ARG A 46 -14.66 6.13 -23.00
N LYS A 47 -14.33 7.34 -22.59
CA LYS A 47 -15.12 8.56 -22.87
C LYS A 47 -15.14 8.91 -24.35
N LEU A 48 -14.00 8.73 -25.03
CA LEU A 48 -13.85 9.07 -26.46
C LEU A 48 -14.19 7.92 -27.40
N GLY A 49 -14.40 6.68 -26.89
CA GLY A 49 -14.68 5.49 -27.69
C GLY A 49 -13.52 5.08 -28.60
N VAL A 50 -12.28 5.38 -28.20
CA VAL A 50 -11.06 5.01 -28.93
C VAL A 50 -10.39 3.80 -28.29
N SER A 51 -9.69 2.99 -29.10
CA SER A 51 -9.05 1.76 -28.66
C SER A 51 -7.53 1.79 -28.72
N SER A 52 -6.94 2.77 -29.43
CA SER A 52 -5.50 2.87 -29.60
C SER A 52 -4.99 4.31 -29.42
N LYS A 53 -3.66 4.45 -29.22
CA LYS A 53 -2.98 5.74 -29.18
C LYS A 53 -3.10 6.48 -30.51
N LEU A 54 -3.09 5.73 -31.61
CA LEU A 54 -3.22 6.28 -32.96
C LEU A 54 -4.62 6.87 -33.18
N ASP A 55 -5.68 6.17 -32.71
CA ASP A 55 -7.07 6.65 -32.78
C ASP A 55 -7.22 7.93 -31.93
N LEU A 56 -6.60 7.95 -30.76
CA LEU A 56 -6.59 9.12 -29.89
C LEU A 56 -5.90 10.32 -30.58
N HIS A 57 -4.75 10.06 -31.22
CA HIS A 57 -4.02 11.10 -31.98
C HIS A 57 -4.86 11.61 -33.17
N ALA A 58 -5.42 10.71 -33.97
CA ALA A 58 -6.26 11.07 -35.11
C ALA A 58 -7.49 11.87 -34.69
N LEU A 59 -8.13 11.47 -33.60
CA LEU A 59 -9.29 12.17 -33.05
C LEU A 59 -8.97 13.59 -32.55
N LEU A 60 -7.81 13.74 -31.88
CA LEU A 60 -7.35 15.04 -31.36
C LEU A 60 -6.80 15.93 -32.45
N ALA A 61 -6.22 15.39 -33.53
CA ALA A 61 -5.73 16.13 -34.70
C ALA A 61 -6.85 16.59 -35.65
N GLY A 62 -8.08 16.06 -35.47
CA GLY A 62 -9.20 16.40 -36.37
C GLY A 62 -9.21 15.62 -37.68
N ASP A 63 -8.32 14.67 -37.89
CA ASP A 63 -8.22 13.81 -39.05
C ASP A 63 -9.09 12.55 -38.84
N ALA A 64 -10.40 12.68 -39.03
CA ALA A 64 -11.33 11.56 -38.94
C ALA A 64 -11.27 10.70 -40.19
N THR A 65 -10.33 9.76 -40.26
CA THR A 65 -10.39 8.62 -41.17
C THR A 65 -10.92 7.39 -40.41
N PRO A 66 -11.88 6.60 -40.97
CA PRO A 66 -12.41 5.45 -40.25
C PRO A 66 -11.31 4.44 -39.98
N ALA A 67 -11.17 4.09 -38.70
CA ALA A 67 -10.13 3.19 -38.19
C ALA A 67 -10.22 1.82 -38.85
N GLN A 68 -9.15 1.45 -39.58
CA GLN A 68 -8.77 0.06 -39.70
C GLN A 68 -8.19 -0.39 -38.36
N GLU A 69 -8.60 -1.58 -37.91
CA GLU A 69 -8.12 -2.25 -36.69
C GLU A 69 -6.61 -2.49 -36.75
N SER A 70 -5.81 -1.46 -36.57
CA SER A 70 -4.39 -1.62 -36.25
C SER A 70 -4.27 -1.65 -34.73
N THR A 71 -4.32 -2.84 -34.16
CA THR A 71 -3.90 -3.08 -32.79
C THR A 71 -2.52 -2.45 -32.65
N ASP A 72 -2.39 -1.41 -31.85
CA ASP A 72 -1.10 -0.74 -31.63
C ASP A 72 -0.25 -1.66 -30.74
N PHE A 73 0.39 -2.65 -31.39
CA PHE A 73 1.25 -3.62 -30.72
C PHE A 73 2.33 -2.97 -29.87
N ALA A 74 2.79 -1.79 -30.23
CA ALA A 74 3.81 -1.06 -29.49
C ALA A 74 3.27 -0.52 -28.15
N ALA A 75 2.02 -0.04 -28.12
CA ALA A 75 1.38 0.40 -26.88
C ALA A 75 1.08 -0.80 -25.96
N VAL A 76 0.57 -1.88 -26.53
CA VAL A 76 0.31 -3.13 -25.79
C VAL A 76 1.60 -3.73 -25.24
N ILE A 77 2.68 -3.76 -26.04
CA ILE A 77 4.00 -4.24 -25.59
C ILE A 77 4.55 -3.34 -24.47
N SER A 78 4.42 -2.04 -24.58
CA SER A 78 4.88 -1.12 -23.53
C SER A 78 4.09 -1.27 -22.24
N GLU A 79 2.78 -1.47 -22.31
CA GLU A 79 1.93 -1.73 -21.15
C GLU A 79 2.26 -3.09 -20.50
N LEU A 80 2.49 -4.11 -21.32
CA LEU A 80 2.88 -5.44 -20.87
C LEU A 80 4.28 -5.41 -20.22
N ALA A 81 5.22 -4.67 -20.78
CA ALA A 81 6.56 -4.50 -20.24
C ALA A 81 6.53 -3.80 -18.87
N LEU A 82 5.76 -2.73 -18.72
CA LEU A 82 5.57 -2.05 -17.42
C LEU A 82 4.90 -2.97 -16.39
N SER A 83 3.87 -3.69 -16.79
CA SER A 83 3.19 -4.65 -15.92
C SER A 83 4.13 -5.79 -15.49
N LEU A 84 4.98 -6.24 -16.39
CA LEU A 84 6.00 -7.26 -16.11
C LEU A 84 7.08 -6.72 -15.16
N GLU A 85 7.57 -5.49 -15.37
CA GLU A 85 8.55 -4.86 -14.47
C GLU A 85 7.98 -4.69 -13.06
N GLU A 86 6.73 -4.25 -12.93
CA GLU A 86 6.04 -4.16 -11.64
C GLU A 86 5.90 -5.55 -10.98
N ALA A 87 5.55 -6.58 -11.75
CA ALA A 87 5.42 -7.95 -11.26
C ALA A 87 6.79 -8.53 -10.82
N LEU A 88 7.83 -8.33 -11.62
CA LEU A 88 9.19 -8.76 -11.30
C LEU A 88 9.77 -8.02 -10.09
N SER A 89 9.48 -6.74 -9.93
CA SER A 89 9.89 -5.96 -8.76
C SER A 89 9.23 -6.51 -7.50
N ARG A 90 7.94 -6.84 -7.57
CA ARG A 90 7.17 -7.45 -6.48
C ARG A 90 7.70 -8.84 -6.14
N GLU A 91 7.99 -9.66 -7.14
CA GLU A 91 8.56 -11.01 -6.96
C GLU A 91 9.96 -10.96 -6.32
N ARG A 92 10.83 -10.04 -6.78
CA ARG A 92 12.17 -9.85 -6.20
C ARG A 92 12.11 -9.42 -4.73
N ALA A 93 11.21 -8.49 -4.38
CA ALA A 93 10.99 -8.08 -3.01
C ALA A 93 10.54 -9.25 -2.14
N MET A 94 9.61 -10.08 -2.63
CA MET A 94 9.17 -11.30 -1.95
C MET A 94 10.31 -12.31 -1.78
N ALA A 95 11.10 -12.55 -2.82
CA ALA A 95 12.24 -13.48 -2.77
C ALA A 95 13.30 -13.01 -1.76
N GLU A 96 13.56 -11.69 -1.68
CA GLU A 96 14.50 -11.13 -0.72
C GLU A 96 14.00 -11.29 0.72
N VAL A 97 12.71 -11.05 0.99
CA VAL A 97 12.09 -11.29 2.30
C VAL A 97 12.22 -12.76 2.69
N LEU A 98 11.90 -13.69 1.79
CA LEU A 98 12.05 -15.13 2.04
C LEU A 98 13.52 -15.52 2.32
N ARG A 99 14.46 -14.89 1.62
CA ARG A 99 15.91 -15.10 1.83
C ARG A 99 16.36 -14.63 3.21
N ILE A 100 15.84 -13.48 3.67
CA ILE A 100 16.14 -12.92 4.99
C ILE A 100 15.57 -13.84 6.09
N ILE A 101 14.31 -14.27 5.96
CA ILE A 101 13.67 -15.21 6.89
C ILE A 101 14.50 -16.52 7.00
N SER A 102 14.95 -17.06 5.85
CA SER A 102 15.72 -18.30 5.81
C SER A 102 17.13 -18.19 6.44
N ARG A 103 17.73 -17.00 6.45
CA ARG A 103 19.08 -16.76 6.98
C ARG A 103 19.10 -16.34 8.45
N SER A 104 18.03 -15.80 8.96
CA SER A 104 17.92 -15.32 10.35
C SER A 104 17.69 -16.51 11.29
N ARG A 105 18.78 -17.14 11.71
CA ARG A 105 18.77 -18.27 12.66
C ARG A 105 18.24 -17.84 14.05
N GLY A 106 16.97 -17.42 14.14
CA GLY A 106 16.29 -17.13 15.39
C GLY A 106 16.29 -15.67 15.85
N ASP A 107 16.77 -14.73 15.04
CA ASP A 107 16.60 -13.28 15.30
C ASP A 107 15.32 -12.79 14.61
N THR A 108 14.21 -12.92 15.32
CA THR A 108 12.88 -12.52 14.85
C THR A 108 12.79 -11.02 14.63
N ASP A 109 13.39 -10.22 15.51
CA ASP A 109 13.32 -8.77 15.47
C ASP A 109 14.00 -8.23 14.22
N ALA A 110 15.15 -8.80 13.84
CA ALA A 110 15.84 -8.43 12.61
C ALA A 110 15.03 -8.78 11.35
N VAL A 111 14.35 -9.94 11.33
CA VAL A 111 13.49 -10.36 10.22
C VAL A 111 12.30 -9.42 10.07
N VAL A 112 11.56 -9.21 11.15
CA VAL A 112 10.36 -8.36 11.15
C VAL A 112 10.72 -6.91 10.80
N SER A 113 11.81 -6.38 11.35
CA SER A 113 12.31 -5.04 11.01
C SER A 113 12.68 -4.92 9.52
N SER A 114 13.25 -5.97 8.93
CA SER A 114 13.56 -6.00 7.49
C SER A 114 12.30 -6.05 6.63
N ILE A 115 11.31 -6.88 6.98
CA ILE A 115 10.00 -6.95 6.30
C ILE A 115 9.33 -5.56 6.33
N LEU A 116 9.30 -4.95 7.50
CA LEU A 116 8.73 -3.62 7.69
C LEU A 116 9.45 -2.57 6.82
N GLY A 117 10.78 -2.63 6.77
CA GLY A 117 11.59 -1.72 5.96
C GLY A 117 11.28 -1.81 4.48
N HIS A 118 11.22 -3.01 3.91
CA HIS A 118 10.87 -3.21 2.50
C HIS A 118 9.41 -2.79 2.19
N ALA A 119 8.49 -3.08 3.13
CA ALA A 119 7.10 -2.64 2.97
C ALA A 119 6.99 -1.10 2.92
N LEU A 120 7.72 -0.38 3.77
CA LEU A 120 7.74 1.08 3.77
C LEU A 120 8.28 1.63 2.45
N GLU A 121 9.39 1.08 1.96
CA GLU A 121 10.02 1.50 0.71
C GLU A 121 9.08 1.26 -0.48
N LEU A 122 8.56 0.04 -0.64
CA LEU A 122 7.76 -0.35 -1.80
C LEU A 122 6.33 0.21 -1.79
N CYS A 123 5.76 0.44 -0.60
CA CYS A 123 4.47 1.10 -0.45
C CYS A 123 4.59 2.63 -0.35
N GLU A 124 5.82 3.17 -0.44
CA GLU A 124 6.10 4.61 -0.30
C GLU A 124 5.46 5.20 0.98
N ALA A 125 5.68 4.53 2.10
CA ALA A 125 5.20 4.94 3.41
C ALA A 125 6.35 5.46 4.28
N GLU A 126 6.08 6.40 5.17
CA GLU A 126 7.09 7.03 6.02
C GLU A 126 7.40 6.20 7.26
N PHE A 127 6.40 5.53 7.84
CA PHE A 127 6.60 4.65 8.99
C PHE A 127 5.58 3.51 9.03
N GLY A 128 5.90 2.47 9.82
CA GLY A 128 5.03 1.31 10.00
C GLY A 128 5.13 0.74 11.40
N ILE A 129 4.08 0.02 11.82
CA ILE A 129 3.94 -0.61 13.14
C ILE A 129 3.29 -1.96 12.96
N LEU A 130 3.83 -2.98 13.66
CA LEU A 130 3.15 -4.24 13.89
C LEU A 130 2.51 -4.23 15.27
N PHE A 131 1.28 -4.70 15.31
CA PHE A 131 0.54 -4.88 16.55
C PHE A 131 0.19 -6.36 16.73
N ASP A 132 0.45 -6.91 17.90
CA ASP A 132 -0.09 -8.20 18.33
C ASP A 132 -1.55 -8.01 18.78
N TYR A 133 -2.41 -8.99 18.48
CA TYR A 133 -3.82 -8.99 18.89
C TYR A 133 -4.05 -9.95 20.05
N HIS A 134 -4.59 -9.46 21.16
CA HIS A 134 -4.86 -10.21 22.38
C HIS A 134 -6.35 -10.53 22.59
N GLY A 135 -7.17 -10.40 21.55
CA GLY A 135 -8.64 -10.54 21.66
C GLY A 135 -9.34 -9.30 22.20
N HIS A 136 -10.67 -9.24 22.04
CA HIS A 136 -11.52 -8.17 22.57
C HIS A 136 -11.04 -6.75 22.23
N ASN A 137 -10.64 -6.50 20.96
CA ASN A 137 -10.08 -5.25 20.47
C ASN A 137 -8.84 -4.76 21.24
N ARG A 138 -8.10 -5.67 21.87
CA ARG A 138 -6.86 -5.36 22.58
C ARG A 138 -5.67 -5.60 21.66
N PHE A 139 -4.86 -4.56 21.46
CA PHE A 139 -3.66 -4.59 20.64
C PHE A 139 -2.45 -4.13 21.44
N GLU A 140 -1.27 -4.57 21.05
CA GLU A 140 0.02 -4.16 21.59
C GLU A 140 0.99 -3.90 20.45
N ALA A 141 1.63 -2.74 20.41
CA ALA A 141 2.66 -2.43 19.44
C ALA A 141 3.95 -3.21 19.79
N THR A 142 4.38 -4.11 18.93
CA THR A 142 5.53 -5.00 19.20
C THR A 142 6.76 -4.65 18.38
N HIS A 143 6.57 -4.17 17.15
CA HIS A 143 7.67 -3.75 16.29
C HIS A 143 7.26 -2.47 15.55
N ASP A 144 8.21 -1.58 15.34
CA ASP A 144 8.00 -0.37 14.57
C ASP A 144 9.23 0.00 13.75
N ARG A 145 9.02 0.85 12.74
CA ARG A 145 10.09 1.40 11.92
C ARG A 145 9.71 2.77 11.36
N GLY A 146 10.65 3.73 11.47
CA GLY A 146 10.45 5.08 10.98
C GLY A 146 9.47 5.92 11.79
N ILE A 147 8.97 5.39 12.91
CA ILE A 147 8.01 6.07 13.79
C ILE A 147 8.67 7.27 14.49
N PRO A 148 8.00 8.42 14.64
CA PRO A 148 8.48 9.52 15.48
C PRO A 148 8.62 9.10 16.95
N ASP A 149 9.71 9.54 17.60
CA ASP A 149 10.05 9.14 18.98
C ASP A 149 8.90 9.36 19.97
N ALA A 150 8.22 10.49 19.88
CA ALA A 150 7.09 10.80 20.76
C ALA A 150 5.93 9.80 20.61
N PHE A 151 5.71 9.25 19.41
CA PHE A 151 4.68 8.25 19.17
C PHE A 151 5.16 6.87 19.62
N HIS A 152 6.43 6.54 19.41
CA HIS A 152 7.04 5.32 19.93
C HIS A 152 6.92 5.25 21.47
N ASP A 153 7.34 6.29 22.17
CA ASP A 153 7.28 6.37 23.64
C ASP A 153 5.84 6.25 24.15
N TRP A 154 4.90 6.92 23.47
CA TRP A 154 3.48 6.82 23.80
C TRP A 154 2.98 5.38 23.67
N LEU A 155 3.22 4.70 22.55
CA LEU A 155 2.80 3.30 22.33
C LEU A 155 3.42 2.37 23.37
N LYS A 156 4.71 2.53 23.64
CA LYS A 156 5.43 1.74 24.65
C LYS A 156 4.83 1.93 26.05
N ALA A 157 4.45 3.15 26.40
CA ALA A 157 3.79 3.44 27.68
C ALA A 157 2.39 2.81 27.80
N GLN A 158 1.67 2.60 26.69
CA GLN A 158 0.36 1.95 26.70
C GLN A 158 0.46 0.43 26.96
N GLY A 159 1.55 -0.23 26.49
CA GLY A 159 1.59 -1.69 26.43
C GLY A 159 0.43 -2.26 25.62
N ALA A 160 -0.25 -3.29 26.14
CA ALA A 160 -1.45 -3.83 25.51
C ALA A 160 -2.69 -2.99 25.90
N PHE A 161 -3.34 -2.33 24.93
CA PHE A 161 -4.47 -1.42 25.15
C PHE A 161 -5.69 -1.77 24.28
N VAL A 162 -6.87 -1.37 24.74
CA VAL A 162 -8.14 -1.57 24.01
C VAL A 162 -8.36 -0.41 23.04
N VAL A 163 -8.66 -0.74 21.78
CA VAL A 163 -8.94 0.25 20.74
C VAL A 163 -10.44 0.44 20.52
N GLY A 164 -10.84 1.66 20.20
CA GLY A 164 -12.20 1.97 19.81
C GLY A 164 -12.62 1.30 18.50
N ALA A 165 -13.88 0.85 18.39
CA ALA A 165 -14.39 0.15 17.21
C ALA A 165 -14.28 0.97 15.91
N ARG A 166 -14.25 2.32 15.99
CA ARG A 166 -14.15 3.22 14.84
C ARG A 166 -12.71 3.51 14.41
N THR A 167 -11.70 3.09 15.19
CA THR A 167 -10.29 3.20 14.78
C THR A 167 -9.99 2.26 13.61
N GLY A 168 -8.88 2.46 12.90
CA GLY A 168 -8.43 1.53 11.85
C GLY A 168 -8.26 0.10 12.37
N LEU A 169 -7.62 -0.08 13.55
CA LEU A 169 -7.45 -1.37 14.21
C LEU A 169 -8.78 -1.98 14.65
N GLY A 170 -9.71 -1.17 15.19
CA GLY A 170 -11.03 -1.67 15.60
C GLY A 170 -11.89 -2.11 14.42
N ARG A 171 -11.87 -1.38 13.31
CA ARG A 171 -12.53 -1.79 12.05
C ARG A 171 -11.93 -3.08 11.50
N LEU A 172 -10.62 -3.20 11.51
CA LEU A 172 -9.90 -4.40 11.10
C LEU A 172 -10.30 -5.60 11.97
N ALA A 173 -10.32 -5.46 13.29
CA ALA A 173 -10.69 -6.54 14.21
C ALA A 173 -12.15 -7.00 14.02
N SER A 174 -13.05 -6.09 13.65
CA SER A 174 -14.46 -6.40 13.45
C SER A 174 -14.74 -7.02 12.08
N GLY A 175 -14.06 -6.57 11.02
CA GLY A 175 -14.32 -6.95 9.63
C GLY A 175 -13.33 -7.96 9.05
N LEU A 176 -12.19 -8.18 9.70
CA LEU A 176 -11.07 -9.00 9.20
C LEU A 176 -10.63 -8.63 7.77
N ALA A 177 -10.78 -7.36 7.42
CA ALA A 177 -10.44 -6.81 6.12
C ALA A 177 -9.54 -5.57 6.28
N PRO A 178 -8.73 -5.23 5.27
CA PRO A 178 -7.90 -4.03 5.29
C PRO A 178 -8.72 -2.75 5.54
N ALA A 179 -8.26 -1.92 6.46
CA ALA A 179 -8.84 -0.60 6.71
C ALA A 179 -7.94 0.47 6.10
N ASN A 180 -8.31 1.00 4.93
CA ASN A 180 -7.60 2.06 4.23
C ASN A 180 -8.19 3.42 4.60
N ILE A 181 -7.42 4.23 5.32
CA ILE A 181 -7.82 5.54 5.84
C ILE A 181 -7.22 6.63 4.95
N PHE A 182 -8.04 7.33 4.21
CA PHE A 182 -7.62 8.29 3.20
C PHE A 182 -7.04 9.56 3.80
N ASP A 183 -7.70 10.12 4.80
CA ASP A 183 -7.20 11.23 5.61
C ASP A 183 -7.68 11.08 7.05
N VAL A 184 -6.73 10.89 7.95
CA VAL A 184 -6.95 10.75 9.40
C VAL A 184 -7.76 11.90 9.97
N ARG A 185 -7.55 13.13 9.47
CA ARG A 185 -8.22 14.33 9.96
C ARG A 185 -9.62 14.55 9.39
N ALA A 186 -9.96 13.85 8.31
CA ALA A 186 -11.29 13.92 7.70
C ALA A 186 -12.29 12.94 8.34
N GLU A 187 -11.81 11.99 9.15
CA GLU A 187 -12.70 11.04 9.82
C GLU A 187 -13.35 11.64 11.08
N GLU A 188 -14.62 11.32 11.33
CA GLU A 188 -15.37 11.79 12.54
C GLU A 188 -14.63 11.47 13.84
N ILE A 189 -13.97 10.31 13.92
CA ILE A 189 -13.20 9.89 15.09
C ILE A 189 -12.03 10.84 15.40
N PHE A 190 -11.55 11.64 14.45
CA PHE A 190 -10.52 12.65 14.69
C PHE A 190 -10.97 13.72 15.71
N HIS A 191 -12.26 14.02 15.73
CA HIS A 191 -12.86 15.00 16.63
C HIS A 191 -13.37 14.38 17.95
N SER A 192 -13.08 13.09 18.18
CA SER A 192 -13.41 12.41 19.42
C SER A 192 -12.21 12.37 20.37
N ASP A 193 -12.44 11.99 21.63
CA ASP A 193 -11.40 11.82 22.64
C ASP A 193 -10.70 10.45 22.54
N ASP A 194 -10.65 9.82 21.34
CA ASP A 194 -9.96 8.55 21.14
C ASP A 194 -8.43 8.74 21.23
N PRO A 195 -7.77 8.12 22.25
CA PRO A 195 -6.35 8.39 22.51
C PRO A 195 -5.44 7.89 21.38
N LEU A 196 -5.79 6.75 20.75
CA LEU A 196 -5.00 6.20 19.66
C LEU A 196 -5.10 7.10 18.42
N ARG A 197 -6.30 7.58 18.08
CA ARG A 197 -6.49 8.51 16.96
C ARG A 197 -5.73 9.81 17.20
N TRP A 198 -5.83 10.35 18.41
CA TRP A 198 -5.09 11.55 18.77
C TRP A 198 -3.57 11.35 18.62
N ALA A 199 -3.02 10.27 19.19
CA ALA A 199 -1.59 9.98 19.12
C ALA A 199 -1.13 9.74 17.67
N THR A 200 -1.89 8.97 16.88
CA THR A 200 -1.61 8.72 15.46
C THR A 200 -1.49 10.02 14.66
N ALA A 201 -2.42 10.97 14.89
CA ALA A 201 -2.47 12.22 14.15
C ALA A 201 -1.47 13.29 14.64
N HIS A 202 -1.23 13.37 15.96
CA HIS A 202 -0.46 14.46 16.56
C HIS A 202 0.98 14.04 16.89
N LEU A 203 1.19 12.85 17.43
CA LEU A 203 2.54 12.35 17.72
C LEU A 203 3.17 11.68 16.50
N GLY A 204 2.39 10.86 15.77
CA GLY A 204 2.83 10.21 14.54
C GLY A 204 2.82 11.12 13.31
N GLY A 205 2.05 12.21 13.33
CA GLY A 205 1.86 13.10 12.19
C GLY A 205 1.15 12.43 11.01
N ALA A 206 0.50 11.30 11.22
CA ALA A 206 -0.15 10.54 10.16
C ALA A 206 -1.29 11.31 9.49
N ARG A 207 -1.37 11.23 8.17
CA ARG A 207 -2.45 11.78 7.36
C ARG A 207 -3.21 10.68 6.62
N SER A 208 -2.51 9.74 6.00
CA SER A 208 -3.12 8.54 5.42
C SER A 208 -2.47 7.30 6.01
N PHE A 209 -3.25 6.23 6.23
CA PHE A 209 -2.68 4.94 6.63
C PHE A 209 -3.56 3.78 6.19
N VAL A 210 -2.97 2.60 6.14
CA VAL A 210 -3.69 1.36 5.97
C VAL A 210 -3.33 0.39 7.10
N ALA A 211 -4.35 -0.25 7.67
CA ALA A 211 -4.21 -1.34 8.61
C ALA A 211 -4.60 -2.65 7.93
N ILE A 212 -3.70 -3.60 7.90
CA ILE A 212 -3.82 -4.90 7.25
C ILE A 212 -3.95 -5.99 8.32
N PRO A 213 -4.95 -6.90 8.24
CA PRO A 213 -5.05 -8.00 9.18
C PRO A 213 -3.91 -9.00 9.00
N MET A 214 -3.27 -9.37 10.09
CA MET A 214 -2.31 -10.47 10.16
C MET A 214 -3.06 -11.72 10.60
N MET A 215 -3.35 -12.62 9.64
CA MET A 215 -4.13 -13.82 9.88
C MET A 215 -3.25 -15.04 10.13
N SER A 216 -3.55 -15.78 11.19
CA SER A 216 -2.94 -17.08 11.49
C SER A 216 -3.98 -18.20 11.35
N GLY A 217 -3.54 -19.46 11.47
CA GLY A 217 -4.46 -20.60 11.50
C GLY A 217 -5.48 -20.58 12.68
N LYS A 218 -5.26 -19.70 13.67
CA LYS A 218 -6.14 -19.51 14.84
C LYS A 218 -7.03 -18.27 14.73
N GLY A 219 -6.99 -17.54 13.63
CA GLY A 219 -7.72 -16.30 13.41
C GLY A 219 -6.80 -15.06 13.39
N LEU A 220 -7.33 -13.91 13.80
CA LEU A 220 -6.57 -12.66 13.82
C LEU A 220 -5.42 -12.77 14.84
N ALA A 221 -4.18 -12.65 14.34
CA ALA A 221 -2.96 -12.67 15.14
C ALA A 221 -2.50 -11.24 15.49
N GLY A 222 -2.78 -10.28 14.62
CA GLY A 222 -2.32 -8.91 14.80
C GLY A 222 -2.72 -7.99 13.64
N ALA A 223 -2.05 -6.87 13.56
CA ALA A 223 -2.21 -5.90 12.49
C ALA A 223 -0.86 -5.39 12.00
N PHE A 224 -0.71 -5.34 10.69
CA PHE A 224 0.39 -4.68 9.99
C PHE A 224 -0.09 -3.32 9.51
N THR A 225 0.51 -2.23 9.99
CA THR A 225 0.06 -0.88 9.66
C THR A 225 1.19 -0.07 9.05
N ILE A 226 0.89 0.66 7.97
CA ILE A 226 1.82 1.59 7.33
C ILE A 226 1.16 2.94 7.14
N TYR A 227 1.94 4.01 7.30
CA TYR A 227 1.45 5.37 7.44
C TYR A 227 2.16 6.34 6.51
N ARG A 228 1.41 7.36 6.08
CA ARG A 228 1.91 8.53 5.36
C ARG A 228 1.62 9.79 6.15
N GLN A 229 2.62 10.68 6.22
CA GLN A 229 2.47 11.99 6.88
C GLN A 229 1.89 13.07 5.94
N THR A 230 1.56 12.67 4.71
CA THR A 230 0.85 13.50 3.72
C THR A 230 -0.48 12.85 3.36
N VAL A 231 -1.45 13.67 2.85
CA VAL A 231 -2.72 13.14 2.33
C VAL A 231 -2.47 12.49 0.98
N ARG A 232 -2.14 11.22 1.01
CA ARG A 232 -1.87 10.40 -0.16
C ARG A 232 -2.37 8.98 0.12
N PRO A 233 -3.62 8.67 -0.21
CA PRO A 233 -4.22 7.36 0.03
C PRO A 233 -3.42 6.22 -0.61
N PHE A 234 -3.46 5.05 0.01
CA PHE A 234 -2.84 3.85 -0.57
C PHE A 234 -3.71 3.33 -1.70
N SER A 235 -3.10 3.04 -2.85
CA SER A 235 -3.78 2.41 -3.98
C SER A 235 -4.11 0.95 -3.67
N GLU A 236 -5.03 0.34 -4.42
CA GLU A 236 -5.34 -1.10 -4.27
C GLU A 236 -4.09 -1.97 -4.43
N ALA A 237 -3.20 -1.63 -5.37
CA ALA A 237 -1.93 -2.33 -5.56
C ALA A 237 -1.02 -2.23 -4.32
N ALA A 238 -0.95 -1.06 -3.68
CA ALA A 238 -0.18 -0.87 -2.45
C ALA A 238 -0.81 -1.63 -1.27
N VAL A 239 -2.14 -1.70 -1.18
CA VAL A 239 -2.85 -2.48 -0.16
C VAL A 239 -2.58 -3.98 -0.35
N LEU A 240 -2.65 -4.50 -1.57
CA LEU A 240 -2.32 -5.90 -1.88
C LEU A 240 -0.87 -6.24 -1.58
N LEU A 241 0.05 -5.32 -1.87
CA LEU A 241 1.45 -5.48 -1.53
C LEU A 241 1.67 -5.50 -0.02
N ALA A 242 1.04 -4.58 0.71
CA ALA A 242 1.08 -4.55 2.18
C ALA A 242 0.49 -5.83 2.79
N GLN A 243 -0.58 -6.40 2.20
CA GLN A 243 -1.13 -7.70 2.61
C GLN A 243 -0.08 -8.81 2.49
N SER A 244 0.66 -8.84 1.38
CA SER A 244 1.74 -9.82 1.20
C SER A 244 2.82 -9.71 2.30
N PHE A 245 3.19 -8.49 2.70
CA PHE A 245 4.13 -8.28 3.81
C PHE A 245 3.54 -8.67 5.17
N ALA A 246 2.26 -8.42 5.39
CA ALA A 246 1.57 -8.87 6.59
C ALA A 246 1.59 -10.40 6.72
N ASP A 247 1.28 -11.12 5.63
CA ASP A 247 1.31 -12.59 5.59
C ASP A 247 2.72 -13.14 5.87
N GLN A 248 3.77 -12.51 5.32
CA GLN A 248 5.16 -12.87 5.59
C GLN A 248 5.56 -12.61 7.05
N SER A 249 5.05 -11.53 7.63
CA SER A 249 5.30 -11.21 9.05
C SER A 249 4.71 -12.27 9.96
N VAL A 250 3.50 -12.78 9.66
CA VAL A 250 2.88 -13.91 10.41
C VAL A 250 3.77 -15.14 10.36
N ILE A 251 4.22 -15.53 9.17
CA ILE A 251 5.10 -16.71 9.00
C ILE A 251 6.40 -16.54 9.79
N ALA A 252 7.01 -15.35 9.74
CA ALA A 252 8.24 -15.06 10.48
C ALA A 252 8.04 -15.20 12.01
N LEU A 253 6.97 -14.59 12.53
CA LEU A 253 6.64 -14.61 13.94
C LEU A 253 6.27 -16.03 14.43
N GLU A 254 5.50 -16.80 13.65
CA GLU A 254 5.16 -18.19 13.99
C GLU A 254 6.39 -19.08 13.99
N ASN A 255 7.26 -18.97 13.00
CA ASN A 255 8.52 -19.71 12.96
C ASN A 255 9.41 -19.42 14.18
N ALA A 256 9.52 -18.14 14.56
CA ALA A 256 10.29 -17.76 15.72
C ALA A 256 9.73 -18.33 17.03
N ARG A 257 8.42 -18.31 17.21
CA ARG A 257 7.76 -18.92 18.37
C ARG A 257 8.01 -20.43 18.43
N LEU A 258 7.98 -21.11 17.28
CA LEU A 258 8.30 -22.55 17.21
C LEU A 258 9.77 -22.83 17.56
N PHE A 259 10.72 -22.02 17.07
CA PHE A 259 12.13 -22.17 17.42
C PHE A 259 12.41 -21.92 18.91
N ALA A 260 11.75 -20.93 19.52
CA ALA A 260 11.86 -20.68 20.94
C ALA A 260 11.35 -21.86 21.77
N ALA A 261 10.17 -22.39 21.43
CA ALA A 261 9.58 -23.54 22.12
C ALA A 261 10.44 -24.81 22.01
N LEU A 262 11.13 -25.03 20.87
CA LEU A 262 12.05 -26.15 20.69
C LEU A 262 13.32 -26.02 21.54
N LYS A 263 13.83 -24.79 21.73
CA LYS A 263 14.99 -24.53 22.60
C LYS A 263 14.66 -24.78 24.07
N ASP A 264 13.51 -24.30 24.51
CA ASP A 264 13.07 -24.48 25.93
C ASP A 264 12.72 -25.93 26.23
N GLY A 265 12.13 -26.67 25.28
CA GLY A 265 11.84 -28.10 25.43
C GLY A 265 13.08 -29.03 25.39
N GLY A 266 14.15 -28.58 24.69
CA GLY A 266 15.43 -29.30 24.63
C GLY A 266 16.35 -29.10 25.84
N ALA A 267 16.08 -28.10 26.68
CA ALA A 267 16.85 -27.83 27.92
C ALA A 267 16.30 -28.59 29.15
N ALA A 268 15.17 -29.27 28.99
CA ALA A 268 14.50 -30.03 30.07
C ALA A 268 14.68 -31.56 29.95
N SER A 269 15.55 -32.04 29.08
CA SER A 269 15.99 -33.46 28.94
C SER A 269 17.47 -33.60 29.23
#